data_f61ae74779a04a5456b642c1f75c0c2a
#
_entry.id   f61ae74779a04a5456b642c1f75c0c2a
#
_cell.length_a   1.000
_cell.length_b   1.000
_cell.length_c   1.000
_cell.angle_alpha   90.00
_cell.angle_beta   90.00
_cell.angle_gamma   90.00
#
_symmetry.space_group_name_H-M   'P 1'
#
loop_
_entity.id
_entity.type
_entity.pdbx_description
1 polymer ?
#
loop_
_entity_poly.entity_id
_entity_poly.type
_entity_poly.pdbx_seq_one_letter_code
_entity_poly.pdbx_strand_id
1 'polypeptide(L)'
;MIRTILQQYRSESAFNRDLGDRFERLIRAYLKLDPQYVALFSDVWMWKDWPEREAYGYKAPDTGIDLVAKLRDDEGFCAIQCKFYDTPIPLGDLGNFFTLSGKGGFTQRLIVATANLSNNAADALENQTIPVEMMTLEDLESSPIDWSQFSIEKPDQLRKLPKKDPREHQSEALADVLKGFKSSDRGKLIMACGTGKTYTSLIVAQEMVKLGQTILFLVPSIALLSQTLRAWTADASMPLRCFAVCSDSKASRNEEDMRIYELAYPATTNAIKLAKSIAETQDNTAVTVVFSTYQSIEVVHQAQQKTGIEFDLV
;
A
#
# COMPACT_ATOMS: atom_id res chain seq x y z
N MET A 1 4.17 20.09 -2.16
CA MET A 1 3.98 20.51 -0.76
C MET A 1 4.84 19.69 0.20
N ILE A 2 4.83 18.35 0.19
CA ILE A 2 5.75 17.56 1.04
C ILE A 2 7.24 17.87 0.75
N ARG A 3 7.63 18.11 -0.51
CA ARG A 3 9.00 18.53 -0.85
C ARG A 3 9.44 19.80 -0.12
N THR A 4 8.53 20.75 0.08
CA THR A 4 8.81 21.98 0.85
C THR A 4 9.07 21.65 2.32
N ILE A 5 8.28 20.72 2.91
CA ILE A 5 8.48 20.24 4.28
C ILE A 5 9.86 19.58 4.42
N LEU A 6 10.22 18.72 3.47
CA LEU A 6 11.50 18.03 3.48
C LEU A 6 12.69 18.99 3.28
N GLN A 7 12.52 20.05 2.46
CA GLN A 7 13.49 21.12 2.34
C GLN A 7 13.64 21.91 3.63
N GLN A 8 12.53 22.18 4.33
CA GLN A 8 12.56 22.83 5.63
C GLN A 8 13.28 21.97 6.67
N TYR A 9 13.04 20.66 6.70
CA TYR A 9 13.81 19.73 7.55
C TYR A 9 15.32 19.86 7.33
N ARG A 10 15.76 19.94 6.06
CA ARG A 10 17.19 20.13 5.72
C ARG A 10 17.74 21.45 6.20
N SER A 11 16.97 22.52 6.08
CA SER A 11 17.43 23.87 6.48
C SER A 11 17.48 24.07 8.01
N GLU A 12 16.63 23.37 8.77
CA GLU A 12 16.50 23.53 10.21
C GLU A 12 17.29 22.48 11.02
N SER A 13 17.68 21.36 10.40
CA SER A 13 18.41 20.30 11.09
C SER A 13 19.87 20.64 11.23
N ALA A 14 20.36 20.66 12.47
CA ALA A 14 21.76 20.93 12.77
C ALA A 14 22.70 19.75 12.41
N PHE A 15 22.15 18.52 12.36
CA PHE A 15 22.88 17.28 12.12
C PHE A 15 22.03 16.27 11.34
N ASN A 16 22.67 15.40 10.55
CA ASN A 16 22.01 14.33 9.79
C ASN A 16 21.13 13.41 10.63
N ARG A 17 21.50 13.18 11.90
CA ARG A 17 20.73 12.36 12.83
C ARG A 17 19.38 13.01 13.19
N ASP A 18 19.35 14.31 13.48
CA ASP A 18 18.12 15.05 13.74
C ASP A 18 17.19 15.02 12.51
N LEU A 19 17.76 15.10 11.33
CA LEU A 19 17.05 14.99 10.07
C LEU A 19 16.37 13.61 9.91
N GLY A 20 17.08 12.52 10.21
CA GLY A 20 16.57 11.16 10.23
C GLY A 20 15.41 11.02 11.21
N ASP A 21 15.62 11.40 12.47
CA ASP A 21 14.62 11.32 13.54
C ASP A 21 13.32 12.07 13.19
N ARG A 22 13.40 13.22 12.52
CA ARG A 22 12.23 13.99 12.06
C ARG A 22 11.51 13.28 10.94
N PHE A 23 12.23 12.72 9.98
CA PHE A 23 11.64 11.97 8.87
C PHE A 23 10.95 10.70 9.36
N GLU A 24 11.56 9.95 10.26
CA GLU A 24 10.95 8.76 10.88
C GLU A 24 9.63 9.09 11.59
N ARG A 25 9.58 10.17 12.37
CA ARG A 25 8.33 10.63 13.03
C ARG A 25 7.26 11.04 12.02
N LEU A 26 7.65 11.71 10.93
CA LEU A 26 6.74 12.05 9.84
C LEU A 26 6.15 10.79 9.21
N ILE A 27 7.00 9.80 8.88
CA ILE A 27 6.56 8.54 8.28
C ILE A 27 5.67 7.75 9.23
N ARG A 28 5.99 7.70 10.53
CA ARG A 28 5.11 7.08 11.52
C ARG A 28 3.72 7.74 11.54
N ALA A 29 3.65 9.06 11.57
CA ALA A 29 2.38 9.79 11.56
C ALA A 29 1.60 9.55 10.26
N TYR A 30 2.30 9.53 9.13
CA TYR A 30 1.74 9.21 7.83
C TYR A 30 1.12 7.80 7.80
N LEU A 31 1.87 6.78 8.19
CA LEU A 31 1.40 5.38 8.19
C LEU A 31 0.20 5.14 9.13
N LYS A 32 0.07 5.94 10.19
CA LYS A 32 -1.08 5.90 11.11
C LYS A 32 -2.31 6.65 10.58
N LEU A 33 -2.18 7.41 9.51
CA LEU A 33 -3.25 8.26 8.98
C LEU A 33 -3.70 7.86 7.57
N ASP A 34 -2.77 7.48 6.69
CA ASP A 34 -3.09 7.13 5.31
C ASP A 34 -4.01 5.89 5.26
N PRO A 35 -5.16 5.96 4.55
CA PRO A 35 -6.16 4.90 4.56
C PRO A 35 -5.63 3.54 4.09
N GLN A 36 -4.70 3.51 3.14
CA GLN A 36 -4.07 2.28 2.64
C GLN A 36 -3.33 1.56 3.77
N TYR A 37 -2.56 2.30 4.58
CA TYR A 37 -1.76 1.73 5.66
C TYR A 37 -2.57 1.50 6.94
N VAL A 38 -3.59 2.31 7.20
CA VAL A 38 -4.56 2.06 8.28
C VAL A 38 -5.34 0.76 8.04
N ALA A 39 -5.63 0.42 6.78
CA ALA A 39 -6.22 -0.88 6.44
C ALA A 39 -5.24 -2.04 6.65
N LEU A 40 -3.95 -1.84 6.40
CA LEU A 40 -2.90 -2.86 6.47
C LEU A 40 -2.35 -3.06 7.89
N PHE A 41 -2.17 -1.97 8.65
CA PHE A 41 -1.55 -1.98 9.96
C PHE A 41 -2.55 -1.72 11.09
N SER A 42 -2.46 -2.49 12.16
CA SER A 42 -3.23 -2.24 13.37
C SER A 42 -2.57 -1.21 14.29
N ASP A 43 -1.24 -1.14 14.29
CA ASP A 43 -0.46 -0.09 14.96
C ASP A 43 0.91 0.10 14.30
N VAL A 44 1.55 1.26 14.58
CA VAL A 44 2.90 1.63 14.11
C VAL A 44 3.66 2.31 15.23
N TRP A 45 4.84 1.78 15.58
CA TRP A 45 5.71 2.28 16.63
C TRP A 45 7.07 2.73 16.07
N MET A 46 7.71 3.67 16.75
CA MET A 46 9.16 3.82 16.65
C MET A 46 9.82 2.55 17.15
N TRP A 47 10.97 2.18 16.62
CA TRP A 47 11.71 0.99 17.07
C TRP A 47 11.84 0.88 18.59
N LYS A 48 12.24 1.98 19.23
CA LYS A 48 12.43 2.04 20.71
C LYS A 48 11.13 1.80 21.51
N ASP A 49 9.97 2.13 20.91
CA ASP A 49 8.67 2.10 21.56
C ASP A 49 7.88 0.81 21.22
N TRP A 50 8.45 -0.09 20.42
CA TRP A 50 7.79 -1.36 20.07
C TRP A 50 7.67 -2.26 21.31
N PRO A 51 6.44 -2.56 21.77
CA PRO A 51 6.24 -3.22 23.09
C PRO A 51 6.72 -4.67 23.11
N GLU A 52 6.71 -5.37 21.98
CA GLU A 52 7.09 -6.79 21.90
C GLU A 52 8.58 -6.99 21.56
N ARG A 53 9.36 -5.94 21.42
CA ARG A 53 10.76 -5.96 20.98
C ARG A 53 11.63 -6.97 21.75
N GLU A 54 11.55 -6.97 23.06
CA GLU A 54 12.36 -7.84 23.92
C GLU A 54 11.92 -9.29 23.84
N ALA A 55 10.61 -9.56 23.67
CA ALA A 55 10.07 -10.90 23.52
C ALA A 55 10.60 -11.59 22.26
N TYR A 56 10.87 -10.81 21.19
CA TYR A 56 11.51 -11.29 19.97
C TYR A 56 13.06 -11.28 20.03
N GLY A 57 13.64 -11.03 21.21
CA GLY A 57 15.09 -11.09 21.43
C GLY A 57 15.88 -9.89 20.90
N TYR A 58 15.20 -8.80 20.56
CA TYR A 58 15.86 -7.59 20.11
C TYR A 58 16.28 -6.71 21.29
N LYS A 59 17.57 -6.48 21.41
CA LYS A 59 18.14 -5.56 22.41
C LYS A 59 18.23 -4.16 21.83
N ALA A 60 17.88 -3.12 22.59
CA ALA A 60 18.17 -1.74 22.19
C ALA A 60 19.69 -1.52 22.21
N PRO A 61 20.24 -0.56 21.47
CA PRO A 61 19.67 0.49 20.65
C PRO A 61 19.85 0.25 19.16
N ASP A 62 19.39 1.21 18.35
CA ASP A 62 19.52 1.46 16.93
C ASP A 62 20.15 0.31 16.10
N THR A 63 19.31 -0.32 15.30
CA THR A 63 19.69 -1.56 14.62
C THR A 63 19.51 -1.48 13.09
N GLY A 64 19.13 -0.30 12.56
CA GLY A 64 18.76 -0.14 11.16
C GLY A 64 17.30 -0.50 10.86
N ILE A 65 16.47 -0.74 11.90
CA ILE A 65 15.01 -0.73 11.80
C ILE A 65 14.53 0.51 12.55
N ASP A 66 13.83 1.40 11.87
CA ASP A 66 13.44 2.69 12.42
C ASP A 66 12.02 2.65 13.00
N LEU A 67 11.11 1.94 12.32
CA LEU A 67 9.73 1.74 12.75
C LEU A 67 9.35 0.25 12.67
N VAL A 68 8.36 -0.12 13.46
CA VAL A 68 7.71 -1.43 13.41
C VAL A 68 6.21 -1.25 13.29
N ALA A 69 5.57 -1.94 12.35
CA ALA A 69 4.13 -1.96 12.23
C ALA A 69 3.58 -3.37 12.46
N LYS A 70 2.46 -3.48 13.19
CA LYS A 70 1.74 -4.74 13.37
C LYS A 70 0.75 -4.92 12.22
N LEU A 71 0.83 -6.04 11.53
CA LEU A 71 -0.13 -6.38 10.49
C LEU A 71 -1.51 -6.64 11.09
N ARG A 72 -2.55 -6.25 10.37
CA ARG A 72 -3.93 -6.40 10.84
C ARG A 72 -4.46 -7.83 10.63
N ASP A 73 -4.17 -8.37 9.47
CA ASP A 73 -4.69 -9.66 8.99
C ASP A 73 -3.59 -10.74 8.92
N ASP A 74 -2.50 -10.57 9.69
CA ASP A 74 -1.38 -11.51 9.83
C ASP A 74 -0.82 -11.39 11.26
N GLU A 75 -0.33 -12.46 11.83
CA GLU A 75 0.31 -12.45 13.16
C GLU A 75 1.68 -11.77 13.18
N GLY A 76 2.23 -11.43 12.00
CA GLY A 76 3.56 -10.86 11.84
C GLY A 76 3.65 -9.36 11.99
N PHE A 77 4.88 -8.88 11.89
CA PHE A 77 5.22 -7.47 11.88
C PHE A 77 5.87 -7.07 10.55
N CYS A 78 5.70 -5.82 10.19
CA CYS A 78 6.45 -5.16 9.13
C CYS A 78 7.62 -4.39 9.74
N ALA A 79 8.86 -4.71 9.33
CA ALA A 79 10.04 -3.90 9.64
C ALA A 79 10.10 -2.73 8.65
N ILE A 80 10.33 -1.51 9.15
CA ILE A 80 10.34 -0.30 8.31
C ILE A 80 11.66 0.42 8.49
N GLN A 81 12.30 0.78 7.37
CA GLN A 81 13.49 1.64 7.34
C GLN A 81 13.20 2.92 6.58
N CYS A 82 13.59 4.06 7.14
CA CYS A 82 13.45 5.39 6.58
C CYS A 82 14.80 5.90 6.08
N LYS A 83 14.86 6.34 4.82
CA LYS A 83 16.08 6.87 4.18
C LYS A 83 15.82 8.26 3.61
N PHE A 84 16.35 9.27 4.30
CA PHE A 84 16.26 10.66 3.85
C PHE A 84 17.53 11.05 3.10
N TYR A 85 17.61 10.67 1.83
CA TYR A 85 18.80 10.80 0.98
C TYR A 85 18.52 11.70 -0.22
N ASP A 86 19.58 12.34 -0.76
CA ASP A 86 19.55 13.12 -2.00
C ASP A 86 20.21 12.37 -3.17
N THR A 87 20.93 11.30 -2.87
CA THR A 87 21.64 10.47 -3.83
C THR A 87 21.12 9.04 -3.78
N PRO A 88 21.29 8.24 -4.84
CA PRO A 88 20.86 6.85 -4.86
C PRO A 88 21.40 6.06 -3.66
N ILE A 89 20.53 5.31 -3.01
CA ILE A 89 20.83 4.54 -1.81
C ILE A 89 21.64 3.30 -2.18
N PRO A 90 22.86 3.14 -1.66
CA PRO A 90 23.67 1.96 -1.93
C PRO A 90 23.21 0.75 -1.13
N LEU A 91 23.46 -0.46 -1.64
CA LEU A 91 23.12 -1.72 -0.97
C LEU A 91 23.70 -1.82 0.46
N GLY A 92 24.91 -1.28 0.68
CA GLY A 92 25.55 -1.30 2.00
C GLY A 92 24.72 -0.65 3.10
N ASP A 93 23.95 0.38 2.77
CA ASP A 93 23.10 1.10 3.72
C ASP A 93 21.82 0.34 4.12
N LEU A 94 21.51 -0.77 3.44
CA LEU A 94 20.39 -1.66 3.72
C LEU A 94 20.82 -2.96 4.42
N GLY A 95 22.12 -3.24 4.54
CA GLY A 95 22.64 -4.52 5.07
C GLY A 95 22.17 -4.83 6.48
N ASN A 96 22.25 -3.88 7.40
CA ASN A 96 21.78 -4.05 8.78
C ASN A 96 20.27 -4.29 8.83
N PHE A 97 19.50 -3.56 8.03
CA PHE A 97 18.05 -3.71 7.93
C PHE A 97 17.67 -5.15 7.53
N PHE A 98 18.26 -5.67 6.46
CA PHE A 98 18.01 -7.05 6.03
C PHE A 98 18.43 -8.08 7.06
N THR A 99 19.60 -7.88 7.68
CA THR A 99 20.13 -8.81 8.70
C THR A 99 19.20 -8.89 9.91
N LEU A 100 18.72 -7.79 10.38
CA LEU A 100 17.92 -7.72 11.61
C LEU A 100 16.46 -8.09 11.37
N SER A 101 15.87 -7.59 10.30
CA SER A 101 14.52 -7.97 9.90
C SER A 101 14.41 -9.42 9.39
N GLY A 102 15.54 -10.09 9.14
CA GLY A 102 15.60 -11.52 8.84
C GLY A 102 15.51 -12.43 10.08
N LYS A 103 15.63 -11.86 11.30
CA LYS A 103 15.36 -12.60 12.54
C LYS A 103 13.85 -12.75 12.72
N GLY A 104 13.42 -13.64 13.60
CA GLY A 104 11.98 -13.93 13.76
C GLY A 104 11.10 -12.72 14.09
N GLY A 105 9.82 -12.83 13.75
CA GLY A 105 8.77 -11.83 14.03
C GLY A 105 8.38 -10.96 12.85
N PHE A 106 9.27 -10.73 11.89
CA PHE A 106 8.95 -9.95 10.69
C PHE A 106 8.53 -10.84 9.53
N THR A 107 7.39 -10.54 8.94
CA THR A 107 6.83 -11.21 7.75
C THR A 107 6.79 -10.29 6.54
N GLN A 108 7.03 -8.99 6.75
CA GLN A 108 7.10 -7.96 5.72
C GLN A 108 8.18 -6.93 6.02
N ARG A 109 8.59 -6.21 5.00
CA ARG A 109 9.56 -5.11 5.06
C ARG A 109 9.08 -3.94 4.22
N LEU A 110 9.29 -2.73 4.69
CA LEU A 110 9.01 -1.49 3.95
C LEU A 110 10.23 -0.57 4.03
N ILE A 111 10.73 -0.15 2.88
CA ILE A 111 11.73 0.91 2.79
C ILE A 111 11.02 2.18 2.36
N VAL A 112 11.15 3.24 3.14
CA VAL A 112 10.60 4.57 2.82
C VAL A 112 11.77 5.49 2.48
N ALA A 113 11.84 5.97 1.26
CA ALA A 113 13.00 6.71 0.78
C ALA A 113 12.64 7.97 -0.01
N THR A 114 13.47 9.01 0.12
CA THR A 114 13.36 10.25 -0.66
C THR A 114 14.19 10.23 -1.93
N ALA A 115 15.05 9.21 -2.10
CA ALA A 115 15.88 8.99 -3.28
C ALA A 115 15.72 7.57 -3.80
N ASN A 116 16.04 7.35 -5.06
CA ASN A 116 16.01 6.03 -5.69
C ASN A 116 17.08 5.10 -5.10
N LEU A 117 16.91 3.80 -5.33
CA LEU A 117 17.95 2.80 -5.03
C LEU A 117 19.04 2.84 -6.12
N SER A 118 20.25 2.48 -5.75
CA SER A 118 21.26 2.07 -6.73
C SER A 118 20.84 0.77 -7.41
N ASN A 119 21.34 0.46 -8.61
CA ASN A 119 20.99 -0.76 -9.32
C ASN A 119 21.22 -2.02 -8.46
N ASN A 120 22.36 -2.11 -7.79
CA ASN A 120 22.68 -3.26 -6.91
C ASN A 120 21.73 -3.35 -5.70
N ALA A 121 21.25 -2.21 -5.19
CA ALA A 121 20.27 -2.21 -4.10
C ALA A 121 18.89 -2.65 -4.61
N ALA A 122 18.47 -2.19 -5.78
CA ALA A 122 17.23 -2.56 -6.42
C ALA A 122 17.19 -4.08 -6.73
N ASP A 123 18.26 -4.63 -7.30
CA ASP A 123 18.39 -6.07 -7.58
C ASP A 123 18.31 -6.90 -6.29
N ALA A 124 18.82 -6.39 -5.17
CA ALA A 124 18.77 -7.07 -3.89
C ALA A 124 17.37 -7.12 -3.26
N LEU A 125 16.43 -6.28 -3.68
CA LEU A 125 15.05 -6.33 -3.21
C LEU A 125 14.25 -7.47 -3.87
N GLU A 126 14.70 -7.92 -5.05
CA GLU A 126 14.03 -9.00 -5.76
C GLU A 126 14.21 -10.36 -5.06
N ASN A 127 13.19 -11.21 -5.12
CA ASN A 127 13.22 -12.60 -4.64
C ASN A 127 13.63 -12.78 -3.16
N GLN A 128 13.40 -11.80 -2.31
CA GLN A 128 13.62 -11.91 -0.88
C GLN A 128 12.64 -12.92 -0.25
N THR A 129 13.11 -13.72 0.72
CA THR A 129 12.25 -14.65 1.48
C THR A 129 11.15 -13.91 2.25
N ILE A 130 11.50 -12.77 2.86
CA ILE A 130 10.54 -11.82 3.43
C ILE A 130 10.35 -10.71 2.39
N PRO A 131 9.14 -10.50 1.87
CA PRO A 131 8.87 -9.47 0.87
C PRO A 131 9.34 -8.08 1.31
N VAL A 132 9.80 -7.30 0.36
CA VAL A 132 10.25 -5.92 0.59
C VAL A 132 9.48 -5.01 -0.36
N GLU A 133 8.78 -4.04 0.20
CA GLU A 133 8.14 -2.97 -0.56
C GLU A 133 8.95 -1.67 -0.39
N MET A 134 8.89 -0.82 -1.39
CA MET A 134 9.49 0.50 -1.36
C MET A 134 8.42 1.58 -1.53
N MET A 135 8.41 2.53 -0.61
CA MET A 135 7.63 3.76 -0.70
C MET A 135 8.56 4.90 -1.10
N THR A 136 8.21 5.59 -2.16
CA THR A 136 8.98 6.70 -2.71
C THR A 136 8.40 8.05 -2.26
N LEU A 137 9.12 9.12 -2.58
CA LEU A 137 8.60 10.48 -2.39
C LEU A 137 7.34 10.74 -3.22
N GLU A 138 7.23 10.15 -4.40
CA GLU A 138 6.05 10.28 -5.28
C GLU A 138 4.82 9.62 -4.66
N ASP A 139 5.00 8.52 -3.92
CA ASP A 139 3.94 7.87 -3.17
C ASP A 139 3.39 8.79 -2.06
N LEU A 140 4.27 9.46 -1.33
CA LEU A 140 3.89 10.44 -0.33
C LEU A 140 3.19 11.66 -0.95
N GLU A 141 3.65 12.15 -2.12
CA GLU A 141 3.05 13.28 -2.83
C GLU A 141 1.64 12.97 -3.33
N SER A 142 1.41 11.76 -3.82
CA SER A 142 0.14 11.30 -4.36
C SER A 142 -0.86 10.83 -3.29
N SER A 143 -0.44 10.80 -2.02
CA SER A 143 -1.27 10.35 -0.91
C SER A 143 -2.44 11.29 -0.61
N PRO A 144 -3.52 10.79 0.03
CA PRO A 144 -4.67 11.61 0.41
C PRO A 144 -4.42 12.42 1.69
N ILE A 145 -3.19 12.88 1.89
CA ILE A 145 -2.79 13.66 3.07
C ILE A 145 -2.75 15.15 2.73
N ASP A 146 -3.33 15.95 3.59
CA ASP A 146 -3.22 17.42 3.51
C ASP A 146 -1.90 17.89 4.12
N TRP A 147 -0.85 17.88 3.32
CA TRP A 147 0.46 18.35 3.70
C TRP A 147 0.52 19.85 4.02
N SER A 148 -0.52 20.64 3.69
CA SER A 148 -0.57 22.07 4.02
C SER A 148 -0.74 22.34 5.50
N GLN A 149 -1.31 21.38 6.21
CA GLN A 149 -1.57 21.45 7.65
C GLN A 149 -0.46 20.83 8.49
N PHE A 150 0.60 20.37 7.84
CA PHE A 150 1.72 19.75 8.54
C PHE A 150 2.49 20.76 9.39
N SER A 151 2.85 20.35 10.61
CA SER A 151 3.76 21.08 11.50
C SER A 151 4.90 20.19 11.94
N ILE A 152 6.13 20.68 11.81
CA ILE A 152 7.35 19.98 12.28
C ILE A 152 7.28 19.68 13.77
N GLU A 153 6.75 20.62 14.54
CA GLU A 153 6.64 20.50 16.01
C GLU A 153 5.58 19.46 16.43
N LYS A 154 4.59 19.23 15.56
CA LYS A 154 3.44 18.35 15.83
C LYS A 154 3.13 17.45 14.64
N PRO A 155 4.00 16.52 14.28
CA PRO A 155 3.82 15.63 13.12
C PRO A 155 2.54 14.78 13.23
N ASP A 156 2.09 14.47 14.43
CA ASP A 156 0.85 13.70 14.68
C ASP A 156 -0.44 14.49 14.39
N GLN A 157 -0.35 15.77 13.98
CA GLN A 157 -1.51 16.59 13.58
C GLN A 157 -1.80 16.59 12.08
N LEU A 158 -1.19 15.69 11.32
CA LEU A 158 -1.55 15.46 9.91
C LEU A 158 -3.05 15.22 9.75
N ARG A 159 -3.60 15.68 8.63
CA ARG A 159 -5.01 15.47 8.27
C ARG A 159 -5.12 14.84 6.89
N LYS A 160 -6.21 14.14 6.67
CA LYS A 160 -6.58 13.66 5.34
C LYS A 160 -7.25 14.77 4.54
N LEU A 161 -7.02 14.76 3.24
CA LEU A 161 -7.85 15.52 2.31
C LEU A 161 -9.32 15.04 2.39
N PRO A 162 -10.29 15.89 2.11
CA PRO A 162 -11.68 15.47 2.01
C PRO A 162 -11.83 14.45 0.87
N LYS A 163 -12.74 13.51 1.05
CA LYS A 163 -13.11 12.55 0.00
C LYS A 163 -13.72 13.29 -1.19
N LYS A 164 -13.59 12.71 -2.36
CA LYS A 164 -14.16 13.26 -3.59
C LYS A 164 -15.67 13.07 -3.61
N ASP A 165 -16.38 14.04 -4.15
CA ASP A 165 -17.77 13.93 -4.54
C ASP A 165 -17.87 13.58 -6.04
N PRO A 166 -18.86 12.76 -6.44
CA PRO A 166 -19.07 12.43 -7.84
C PRO A 166 -19.41 13.69 -8.67
N ARG A 167 -18.75 13.82 -9.80
CA ARG A 167 -19.15 14.83 -10.81
C ARG A 167 -20.42 14.40 -11.52
N GLU A 168 -21.13 15.34 -12.15
CA GLU A 168 -22.40 15.06 -12.86
C GLU A 168 -22.30 13.85 -13.81
N HIS A 169 -21.32 13.84 -14.72
CA HIS A 169 -21.12 12.73 -15.67
C HIS A 169 -20.77 11.38 -15.01
N GLN A 170 -20.22 11.39 -13.78
CA GLN A 170 -19.95 10.17 -13.01
C GLN A 170 -21.22 9.66 -12.34
N SER A 171 -22.07 10.56 -11.87
CA SER A 171 -23.39 10.22 -11.33
C SER A 171 -24.32 9.66 -12.42
N GLU A 172 -24.28 10.24 -13.63
CA GLU A 172 -25.00 9.72 -14.79
C GLU A 172 -24.50 8.31 -15.16
N ALA A 173 -23.17 8.14 -15.26
CA ALA A 173 -22.56 6.84 -15.54
C ALA A 173 -22.96 5.78 -14.49
N LEU A 174 -22.97 6.14 -13.21
CA LEU A 174 -23.44 5.26 -12.13
C LEU A 174 -24.90 4.84 -12.35
N ALA A 175 -25.79 5.80 -12.63
CA ALA A 175 -27.20 5.53 -12.88
C ALA A 175 -27.42 4.58 -14.08
N ASP A 176 -26.67 4.78 -15.15
CA ASP A 176 -26.73 3.93 -16.34
C ASP A 176 -26.23 2.52 -16.08
N VAL A 177 -25.14 2.35 -15.31
CA VAL A 177 -24.61 1.05 -14.91
C VAL A 177 -25.63 0.31 -14.06
N LEU A 178 -26.18 0.95 -13.02
CA LEU A 178 -27.19 0.33 -12.13
C LEU A 178 -28.46 -0.04 -12.89
N LYS A 179 -28.86 0.76 -13.88
CA LYS A 179 -29.97 0.41 -14.79
C LYS A 179 -29.65 -0.79 -15.65
N GLY A 180 -28.43 -0.86 -16.20
CA GLY A 180 -27.99 -1.98 -17.04
C GLY A 180 -27.98 -3.31 -16.28
N PHE A 181 -27.51 -3.32 -15.06
CA PHE A 181 -27.46 -4.52 -14.21
C PHE A 181 -28.82 -5.03 -13.75
N LYS A 182 -29.91 -4.28 -13.95
CA LYS A 182 -31.28 -4.82 -13.74
C LYS A 182 -31.68 -5.83 -14.81
N SER A 183 -31.04 -5.83 -15.97
CA SER A 183 -31.39 -6.68 -17.11
C SER A 183 -30.25 -7.55 -17.63
N SER A 184 -29.02 -7.34 -17.15
CA SER A 184 -27.84 -8.07 -17.60
C SER A 184 -26.88 -8.25 -16.44
N ASP A 185 -26.16 -9.37 -16.42
CA ASP A 185 -25.11 -9.68 -15.43
C ASP A 185 -23.75 -9.05 -15.78
N ARG A 186 -23.64 -8.39 -16.93
CA ARG A 186 -22.40 -7.75 -17.43
C ARG A 186 -22.70 -6.57 -18.33
N GLY A 187 -21.72 -5.64 -18.42
CA GLY A 187 -21.84 -4.47 -19.27
C GLY A 187 -20.49 -3.89 -19.65
N LYS A 188 -20.52 -2.83 -20.46
CA LYS A 188 -19.34 -2.03 -20.80
C LYS A 188 -19.62 -0.58 -20.43
N LEU A 189 -18.76 0.01 -19.60
CA LEU A 189 -18.74 1.43 -19.31
C LEU A 189 -17.62 2.09 -20.14
N ILE A 190 -18.01 2.96 -21.07
CA ILE A 190 -17.08 3.67 -21.95
C ILE A 190 -16.99 5.12 -21.49
N MET A 191 -15.81 5.52 -21.02
CA MET A 191 -15.53 6.88 -20.56
C MET A 191 -14.23 7.38 -21.17
N ALA A 192 -14.17 8.69 -21.49
CA ALA A 192 -12.97 9.33 -22.04
C ALA A 192 -11.79 9.28 -21.04
N CYS A 193 -10.56 9.47 -21.52
CA CYS A 193 -9.39 9.61 -20.66
C CYS A 193 -9.54 10.87 -19.77
N GLY A 194 -9.07 10.80 -18.53
CA GLY A 194 -9.11 11.92 -17.58
C GLY A 194 -10.48 12.20 -16.93
N THR A 195 -11.55 11.47 -17.27
CA THR A 195 -12.89 11.67 -16.69
C THR A 195 -13.09 11.01 -15.33
N GLY A 196 -12.05 10.35 -14.79
CA GLY A 196 -12.07 9.74 -13.46
C GLY A 196 -12.67 8.34 -13.41
N LYS A 197 -12.39 7.50 -14.43
CA LYS A 197 -12.85 6.10 -14.51
C LYS A 197 -12.62 5.32 -13.21
N THR A 198 -11.45 5.47 -12.58
CA THR A 198 -11.10 4.78 -11.34
C THR A 198 -12.02 5.16 -10.18
N TYR A 199 -12.39 6.44 -10.07
CA TYR A 199 -13.34 6.87 -9.06
C TYR A 199 -14.77 6.42 -9.41
N THR A 200 -15.14 6.48 -10.69
CA THR A 200 -16.45 5.95 -11.13
C THR A 200 -16.60 4.47 -10.84
N SER A 201 -15.54 3.66 -11.05
CA SER A 201 -15.57 2.23 -10.71
C SER A 201 -15.75 2.01 -9.20
N LEU A 202 -15.14 2.86 -8.35
CA LEU A 202 -15.34 2.80 -6.90
C LEU A 202 -16.79 3.06 -6.50
N ILE A 203 -17.41 4.15 -7.00
CA ILE A 203 -18.81 4.48 -6.64
C ILE A 203 -19.79 3.42 -7.15
N VAL A 204 -19.55 2.85 -8.34
CA VAL A 204 -20.31 1.69 -8.84
C VAL A 204 -20.18 0.51 -7.88
N ALA A 205 -18.97 0.15 -7.50
CA ALA A 205 -18.73 -0.96 -6.59
C ALA A 205 -19.44 -0.76 -5.23
N GLN A 206 -19.37 0.45 -4.66
CA GLN A 206 -20.00 0.78 -3.38
C GLN A 206 -21.54 0.70 -3.40
N GLU A 207 -22.16 0.98 -4.54
CA GLU A 207 -23.60 0.84 -4.71
C GLU A 207 -24.05 -0.62 -4.94
N MET A 208 -23.15 -1.46 -5.46
CA MET A 208 -23.46 -2.84 -5.82
C MET A 208 -23.15 -3.86 -4.74
N VAL A 209 -22.21 -3.55 -3.83
CA VAL A 209 -21.78 -4.51 -2.79
C VAL A 209 -22.09 -3.99 -1.39
N LYS A 210 -22.13 -4.92 -0.45
CA LYS A 210 -22.32 -4.67 0.99
C LYS A 210 -21.10 -5.14 1.77
N LEU A 211 -21.01 -4.74 3.04
CA LEU A 211 -19.99 -5.27 3.95
C LEU A 211 -20.07 -6.80 4.00
N GLY A 212 -18.92 -7.44 4.03
CA GLY A 212 -18.77 -8.90 3.96
C GLY A 212 -18.71 -9.48 2.54
N GLN A 213 -19.03 -8.70 1.51
CA GLN A 213 -18.94 -9.13 0.11
C GLN A 213 -17.55 -8.94 -0.49
N THR A 214 -17.33 -9.57 -1.65
CA THR A 214 -16.04 -9.68 -2.30
C THR A 214 -16.05 -9.11 -3.72
N ILE A 215 -14.99 -8.36 -4.05
CA ILE A 215 -14.79 -7.77 -5.37
C ILE A 215 -13.49 -8.29 -5.96
N LEU A 216 -13.50 -8.63 -7.24
CA LEU A 216 -12.30 -8.83 -8.03
C LEU A 216 -12.12 -7.65 -9.01
N PHE A 217 -11.02 -6.92 -8.87
CA PHE A 217 -10.68 -5.81 -9.75
C PHE A 217 -9.47 -6.16 -10.61
N LEU A 218 -9.65 -6.23 -11.92
CA LEU A 218 -8.62 -6.65 -12.87
C LEU A 218 -8.05 -5.47 -13.63
N VAL A 219 -6.72 -5.41 -13.72
CA VAL A 219 -5.98 -4.36 -14.42
C VAL A 219 -4.86 -4.92 -15.31
N PRO A 220 -4.44 -4.20 -16.36
CA PRO A 220 -3.41 -4.67 -17.28
C PRO A 220 -1.96 -4.55 -16.73
N SER A 221 -1.69 -3.73 -15.71
CA SER A 221 -0.33 -3.48 -15.23
C SER A 221 -0.26 -3.24 -13.72
N ILE A 222 0.94 -3.41 -13.13
CA ILE A 222 1.22 -3.14 -11.72
C ILE A 222 1.02 -1.65 -11.41
N ALA A 223 1.41 -0.75 -12.30
CA ALA A 223 1.22 0.69 -12.13
C ALA A 223 -0.26 1.07 -12.00
N LEU A 224 -1.14 0.48 -12.82
CA LEU A 224 -2.59 0.69 -12.71
C LEU A 224 -3.18 0.03 -11.47
N LEU A 225 -2.64 -1.10 -11.03
CA LEU A 225 -3.01 -1.74 -9.76
C LEU A 225 -2.71 -0.80 -8.60
N SER A 226 -1.48 -0.28 -8.51
CA SER A 226 -1.05 0.70 -7.50
C SER A 226 -1.96 1.92 -7.49
N GLN A 227 -2.16 2.54 -8.65
CA GLN A 227 -3.00 3.72 -8.78
C GLN A 227 -4.46 3.47 -8.34
N THR A 228 -5.02 2.33 -8.73
CA THR A 228 -6.42 1.99 -8.39
C THR A 228 -6.58 1.69 -6.91
N LEU A 229 -5.69 0.88 -6.34
CA LEU A 229 -5.70 0.55 -4.92
C LEU A 229 -5.64 1.81 -4.05
N ARG A 230 -4.71 2.74 -4.36
CA ARG A 230 -4.61 4.03 -3.66
C ARG A 230 -5.86 4.88 -3.80
N ALA A 231 -6.38 5.02 -5.03
CA ALA A 231 -7.57 5.82 -5.26
C ALA A 231 -8.79 5.26 -4.52
N TRP A 232 -8.96 3.94 -4.52
CA TRP A 232 -10.07 3.28 -3.85
C TRP A 232 -9.95 3.40 -2.33
N THR A 233 -8.80 3.13 -1.75
CA THR A 233 -8.60 3.27 -0.29
C THR A 233 -8.74 4.71 0.20
N ALA A 234 -8.32 5.68 -0.62
CA ALA A 234 -8.44 7.11 -0.29
C ALA A 234 -9.88 7.61 -0.26
N ASP A 235 -10.70 7.21 -1.24
CA ASP A 235 -12.02 7.79 -1.48
C ASP A 235 -13.19 6.87 -1.05
N ALA A 236 -12.94 5.61 -0.67
CA ALA A 236 -13.99 4.69 -0.26
C ALA A 236 -14.79 5.19 0.95
N SER A 237 -16.12 5.13 0.88
CA SER A 237 -17.03 5.48 1.97
C SER A 237 -17.20 4.35 3.00
N MET A 238 -16.92 3.11 2.60
CA MET A 238 -16.97 1.91 3.44
C MET A 238 -15.56 1.37 3.70
N PRO A 239 -15.33 0.63 4.80
CA PRO A 239 -14.07 -0.04 5.05
C PRO A 239 -13.74 -1.04 3.94
N LEU A 240 -12.51 -0.97 3.41
CA LEU A 240 -12.00 -1.92 2.43
C LEU A 240 -10.88 -2.76 3.06
N ARG A 241 -10.85 -4.04 2.72
CA ARG A 241 -9.76 -4.96 2.96
C ARG A 241 -9.20 -5.37 1.62
N CYS A 242 -7.98 -4.92 1.33
CA CYS A 242 -7.40 -5.00 0.00
C CYS A 242 -6.33 -6.10 -0.06
N PHE A 243 -6.33 -6.86 -1.14
CA PHE A 243 -5.28 -7.83 -1.49
C PHE A 243 -4.75 -7.51 -2.89
N ALA A 244 -3.44 -7.43 -3.04
CA ALA A 244 -2.78 -7.23 -4.32
C ALA A 244 -2.21 -8.54 -4.84
N VAL A 245 -2.56 -8.89 -6.07
CA VAL A 245 -2.11 -10.12 -6.76
C VAL A 245 -1.45 -9.74 -8.06
N CYS A 246 -0.13 -9.77 -8.10
CA CYS A 246 0.65 -9.46 -9.28
C CYS A 246 2.00 -10.19 -9.26
N SER A 247 2.59 -10.39 -10.42
CA SER A 247 3.91 -11.00 -10.59
C SER A 247 4.73 -10.18 -11.57
N ASP A 248 6.05 -10.08 -11.33
CA ASP A 248 6.98 -9.57 -12.32
C ASP A 248 7.05 -10.58 -13.48
N SER A 249 6.34 -10.31 -14.57
CA SER A 249 6.45 -11.15 -15.75
C SER A 249 7.75 -10.82 -16.48
N LYS A 250 8.66 -11.80 -16.59
CA LYS A 250 9.87 -11.67 -17.42
C LYS A 250 9.58 -11.40 -18.91
N ALA A 251 8.32 -11.52 -19.33
CA ALA A 251 7.90 -11.43 -20.73
C ALA A 251 7.63 -9.99 -21.21
N SER A 252 7.49 -9.02 -20.32
CA SER A 252 7.20 -7.61 -20.66
C SER A 252 8.20 -6.65 -20.01
N ARG A 253 9.50 -6.96 -20.09
CA ARG A 253 10.54 -6.01 -19.66
C ARG A 253 10.71 -4.87 -20.67
N ASN A 254 9.71 -4.01 -20.71
CA ASN A 254 9.96 -2.63 -21.08
C ASN A 254 10.52 -1.93 -19.83
N GLU A 255 11.55 -1.12 -19.99
CA GLU A 255 12.19 -0.36 -18.88
C GLU A 255 11.24 0.59 -18.15
N GLU A 256 10.00 0.72 -18.61
CA GLU A 256 8.92 1.57 -18.08
C GLU A 256 7.93 0.82 -17.16
N ASP A 257 8.05 -0.50 -16.99
CA ASP A 257 7.12 -1.27 -16.16
C ASP A 257 7.55 -1.24 -14.68
N MET A 258 6.63 -0.78 -13.83
CA MET A 258 6.75 -0.75 -12.37
C MET A 258 7.03 -2.16 -11.82
N ARG A 259 8.01 -2.29 -10.93
CA ARG A 259 8.33 -3.57 -10.27
C ARG A 259 7.43 -3.81 -9.06
N ILE A 260 7.30 -5.08 -8.64
CA ILE A 260 6.44 -5.43 -7.49
C ILE A 260 6.85 -4.67 -6.23
N TYR A 261 8.14 -4.58 -5.93
CA TYR A 261 8.59 -3.88 -4.73
C TYR A 261 8.26 -2.36 -4.74
N GLU A 262 8.03 -1.77 -5.91
CA GLU A 262 7.63 -0.36 -6.08
C GLU A 262 6.14 -0.12 -5.82
N LEU A 263 5.35 -1.19 -5.63
CA LEU A 263 3.91 -1.09 -5.36
C LEU A 263 3.61 -0.35 -4.04
N ALA A 264 4.58 -0.29 -3.12
CA ALA A 264 4.42 0.25 -1.76
C ALA A 264 3.25 -0.38 -0.97
N TYR A 265 2.85 -1.59 -1.36
CA TYR A 265 1.78 -2.39 -0.77
C TYR A 265 2.09 -3.87 -0.96
N PRO A 266 1.87 -4.74 0.05
CA PRO A 266 2.16 -6.16 -0.05
C PRO A 266 1.41 -6.83 -1.20
N ALA A 267 2.15 -7.50 -2.07
CA ALA A 267 1.58 -8.29 -3.15
C ALA A 267 1.89 -9.78 -2.95
N THR A 268 1.04 -10.65 -3.49
CA THR A 268 1.23 -12.09 -3.44
C THR A 268 1.08 -12.74 -4.81
N THR A 269 1.90 -13.76 -5.05
CA THR A 269 1.72 -14.73 -6.15
C THR A 269 1.37 -16.11 -5.60
N ASN A 270 1.15 -16.24 -4.30
CA ASN A 270 0.88 -17.49 -3.62
C ASN A 270 -0.63 -17.66 -3.38
N ALA A 271 -1.25 -18.55 -4.17
CA ALA A 271 -2.68 -18.83 -4.08
C ALA A 271 -3.13 -19.37 -2.70
N ILE A 272 -2.24 -20.12 -2.00
CA ILE A 272 -2.57 -20.66 -0.67
C ILE A 272 -2.60 -19.49 0.36
N LYS A 273 -1.62 -18.60 0.30
CA LYS A 273 -1.58 -17.42 1.17
C LYS A 273 -2.79 -16.53 0.91
N LEU A 274 -3.11 -16.25 -0.35
CA LEU A 274 -4.29 -15.46 -0.72
C LEU A 274 -5.58 -16.12 -0.21
N ALA A 275 -5.76 -17.41 -0.45
CA ALA A 275 -6.92 -18.18 0.00
C ALA A 275 -7.10 -18.10 1.52
N LYS A 276 -6.02 -18.33 2.28
CA LYS A 276 -6.01 -18.24 3.73
C LYS A 276 -6.41 -16.83 4.19
N SER A 277 -5.75 -15.81 3.66
CA SER A 277 -6.01 -14.42 4.04
C SER A 277 -7.46 -14.00 3.76
N ILE A 278 -8.04 -14.38 2.62
CA ILE A 278 -9.44 -14.07 2.31
C ILE A 278 -10.37 -14.82 3.27
N ALA A 279 -10.12 -16.12 3.54
CA ALA A 279 -10.96 -16.92 4.43
C ALA A 279 -10.95 -16.41 5.88
N GLU A 280 -9.82 -15.99 6.39
CA GLU A 280 -9.65 -15.45 7.75
C GLU A 280 -10.32 -14.06 7.91
N THR A 281 -10.58 -13.39 6.80
CA THR A 281 -11.10 -12.02 6.78
C THR A 281 -12.56 -11.92 6.33
N GLN A 282 -13.24 -13.05 6.13
CA GLN A 282 -14.68 -13.09 5.84
C GLN A 282 -15.50 -12.73 7.09
N ASP A 283 -15.58 -11.43 7.35
CA ASP A 283 -16.46 -10.86 8.35
C ASP A 283 -17.33 -9.75 7.72
N ASN A 284 -18.36 -9.33 8.41
CA ASN A 284 -19.25 -8.28 7.92
C ASN A 284 -18.75 -6.87 8.27
N THR A 285 -17.43 -6.68 8.50
CA THR A 285 -16.87 -5.39 8.92
C THR A 285 -16.29 -4.57 7.77
N ALA A 286 -15.93 -5.22 6.66
CA ALA A 286 -15.33 -4.58 5.49
C ALA A 286 -15.78 -5.28 4.19
N VAL A 287 -15.59 -4.60 3.07
CA VAL A 287 -15.63 -5.21 1.72
C VAL A 287 -14.24 -5.73 1.38
N THR A 288 -14.14 -6.99 0.98
CA THR A 288 -12.87 -7.56 0.53
C THR A 288 -12.66 -7.27 -0.96
N VAL A 289 -11.54 -6.66 -1.32
CA VAL A 289 -11.19 -6.34 -2.71
C VAL A 289 -9.88 -7.01 -3.09
N VAL A 290 -9.94 -7.88 -4.08
CA VAL A 290 -8.76 -8.48 -4.69
C VAL A 290 -8.41 -7.70 -5.96
N PHE A 291 -7.33 -6.92 -5.91
CA PHE A 291 -6.76 -6.25 -7.08
C PHE A 291 -5.77 -7.19 -7.74
N SER A 292 -5.99 -7.55 -9.00
CA SER A 292 -5.10 -8.45 -9.72
C SER A 292 -4.74 -7.91 -11.11
N THR A 293 -3.49 -8.17 -11.53
CA THR A 293 -3.15 -8.03 -12.95
C THR A 293 -3.75 -9.18 -13.76
N TYR A 294 -4.07 -8.95 -15.04
CA TYR A 294 -4.56 -10.02 -15.93
C TYR A 294 -3.62 -11.22 -15.97
N GLN A 295 -2.30 -10.98 -15.91
CA GLN A 295 -1.28 -12.04 -15.95
C GLN A 295 -1.32 -12.95 -14.71
N SER A 296 -1.82 -12.42 -13.59
CA SER A 296 -1.85 -13.13 -12.31
C SER A 296 -3.22 -13.72 -11.96
N ILE A 297 -4.19 -13.70 -12.89
CA ILE A 297 -5.54 -14.21 -12.68
C ILE A 297 -5.56 -15.69 -12.27
N GLU A 298 -4.60 -16.48 -12.74
CA GLU A 298 -4.48 -17.90 -12.37
C GLU A 298 -4.27 -18.09 -10.86
N VAL A 299 -3.54 -17.18 -10.20
CA VAL A 299 -3.36 -17.22 -8.73
C VAL A 299 -4.69 -17.02 -8.02
N VAL A 300 -5.54 -16.09 -8.54
CA VAL A 300 -6.88 -15.84 -8.01
C VAL A 300 -7.78 -17.06 -8.24
N HIS A 301 -7.76 -17.64 -9.42
CA HIS A 301 -8.50 -18.86 -9.75
C HIS A 301 -8.16 -20.02 -8.82
N GLN A 302 -6.88 -20.28 -8.59
CA GLN A 302 -6.43 -21.33 -7.68
C GLN A 302 -6.83 -21.04 -6.21
N ALA A 303 -6.86 -19.78 -5.79
CA ALA A 303 -7.35 -19.41 -4.48
C ALA A 303 -8.86 -19.66 -4.35
N GLN A 304 -9.64 -19.33 -5.37
CA GLN A 304 -11.09 -19.64 -5.43
C GLN A 304 -11.37 -21.15 -5.33
N GLN A 305 -10.62 -21.96 -6.08
CA GLN A 305 -10.78 -23.42 -6.02
C GLN A 305 -10.54 -23.99 -4.61
N LYS A 306 -9.65 -23.37 -3.83
CA LYS A 306 -9.31 -23.82 -2.46
C LYS A 306 -10.33 -23.39 -1.41
N THR A 307 -10.94 -22.24 -1.59
CA THR A 307 -11.82 -21.60 -0.60
C THR A 307 -13.30 -21.72 -0.95
N GLY A 308 -13.63 -21.97 -2.21
CA GLY A 308 -15.01 -21.88 -2.72
C GLY A 308 -15.53 -20.44 -2.79
N ILE A 309 -14.68 -19.42 -2.69
CA ILE A 309 -15.08 -18.01 -2.75
C ILE A 309 -15.61 -17.69 -4.13
N GLU A 310 -16.79 -17.08 -4.17
CA GLU A 310 -17.34 -16.42 -5.35
C GLU A 310 -17.19 -14.92 -5.18
N PHE A 311 -16.82 -14.22 -6.25
CA PHE A 311 -16.79 -12.76 -6.25
C PHE A 311 -18.18 -12.23 -6.57
N ASP A 312 -18.69 -11.33 -5.71
CA ASP A 312 -20.00 -10.69 -5.88
C ASP A 312 -19.97 -9.67 -7.03
N LEU A 313 -18.80 -9.10 -7.31
CA LEU A 313 -18.56 -8.15 -8.41
C LEU A 313 -17.17 -8.40 -9.02
N VAL A 314 -17.11 -8.37 -10.36
CA VAL A 314 -15.84 -8.43 -11.12
C VAL A 314 -15.78 -7.27 -12.11
#